data_3b19656f0e81682ef7d148de9c438a0f
#
_entry.id   3b19656f0e81682ef7d148de9c438a0f
#
_cell.length_a   1.000
_cell.length_b   1.000
_cell.length_c   1.000
_cell.angle_alpha   90.00
_cell.angle_beta   90.00
_cell.angle_gamma   90.00
#
_symmetry.space_group_name_H-M   'P 1'
#
loop_
_entity.id
_entity.type
_entity.pdbx_description
1 polymer ?
#
loop_
_entity_poly.entity_id
_entity_poly.type
_entity_poly.pdbx_seq_one_letter_code
_entity_poly.pdbx_strand_id
1 'polypeptide(L)'
;MKIKQIYHIGLPCKDLDRATRFYTDVLGMKCTKVGFDTDSGGPYKKVYGSFPAISRLFMEDGMCLVLFQRPKPIERGDFDDGTSHIALEVSTEDFDKASEELKKAGIKVLINEPVLRPTGKAIYFFDPEMNYIQLWSPPDKKVEKTPSISTAESWV
;
A
#
# COMPACT_ATOMS: atom_id res chain seq x y z
N MET A 1 -4.98 13.32 -24.32
CA MET A 1 -5.53 12.20 -23.52
C MET A 1 -5.73 12.72 -22.11
N LYS A 2 -6.84 12.38 -21.43
CA LYS A 2 -7.10 12.75 -20.03
C LYS A 2 -7.17 11.48 -19.18
N ILE A 3 -6.33 11.38 -18.16
CA ILE A 3 -6.39 10.31 -17.16
C ILE A 3 -7.56 10.60 -16.23
N LYS A 4 -8.44 9.62 -16.00
CA LYS A 4 -9.64 9.78 -15.17
C LYS A 4 -9.36 9.48 -13.70
N GLN A 5 -8.66 8.38 -13.42
CA GLN A 5 -8.39 7.91 -12.05
C GLN A 5 -7.31 6.82 -12.06
N ILE A 6 -6.81 6.48 -10.88
CA ILE A 6 -6.04 5.25 -10.68
C ILE A 6 -7.04 4.09 -10.67
N TYR A 7 -6.86 3.10 -11.54
CA TYR A 7 -7.74 1.94 -11.63
C TYR A 7 -7.37 0.88 -10.58
N HIS A 8 -6.10 0.58 -10.45
CA HIS A 8 -5.56 -0.26 -9.37
C HIS A 8 -4.08 0.06 -9.13
N ILE A 9 -3.57 -0.38 -7.99
CA ILE A 9 -2.14 -0.37 -7.65
C ILE A 9 -1.67 -1.81 -7.61
N GLY A 10 -0.62 -2.14 -8.37
CA GLY A 10 -0.03 -3.48 -8.37
C GLY A 10 1.17 -3.55 -7.43
N LEU A 11 1.19 -4.55 -6.53
CA LEU A 11 2.32 -4.84 -5.64
C LEU A 11 2.86 -6.23 -5.90
N PRO A 12 4.17 -6.41 -5.99
CA PRO A 12 4.79 -7.72 -6.10
C PRO A 12 4.81 -8.43 -4.74
N CYS A 13 4.65 -9.76 -4.75
CA CYS A 13 4.85 -10.61 -3.59
C CYS A 13 5.44 -11.95 -4.01
N LYS A 14 6.20 -12.60 -3.14
CA LYS A 14 6.65 -13.97 -3.34
C LYS A 14 5.65 -14.96 -2.75
N ASP A 15 5.19 -14.70 -1.54
CA ASP A 15 4.20 -15.50 -0.81
C ASP A 15 2.85 -14.79 -0.85
N LEU A 16 2.01 -15.20 -1.82
CA LEU A 16 0.70 -14.58 -2.05
C LEU A 16 -0.25 -14.77 -0.87
N ASP A 17 -0.23 -15.95 -0.23
CA ASP A 17 -1.12 -16.25 0.88
C ASP A 17 -0.76 -15.42 2.12
N ARG A 18 0.53 -15.32 2.44
CA ARG A 18 1.03 -14.47 3.53
C ARG A 18 0.70 -13.01 3.29
N ALA A 19 0.97 -12.51 2.08
CA ALA A 19 0.65 -11.13 1.73
C ALA A 19 -0.85 -10.87 1.80
N THR A 20 -1.68 -11.77 1.23
CA THR A 20 -3.14 -11.63 1.28
C THR A 20 -3.64 -11.53 2.71
N ARG A 21 -3.22 -12.46 3.59
CA ARG A 21 -3.60 -12.42 5.02
C ARG A 21 -3.18 -11.12 5.71
N PHE A 22 -2.01 -10.61 5.42
CA PHE A 22 -1.59 -9.33 6.00
C PHE A 22 -2.56 -8.19 5.63
N TYR A 23 -2.90 -8.06 4.35
CA TYR A 23 -3.81 -7.00 3.91
C TYR A 23 -5.26 -7.21 4.35
N THR A 24 -5.72 -8.46 4.52
CA THR A 24 -7.07 -8.75 5.01
C THR A 24 -7.19 -8.69 6.52
N ASP A 25 -6.29 -9.35 7.24
CA ASP A 25 -6.45 -9.61 8.68
C ASP A 25 -5.88 -8.47 9.53
N VAL A 26 -4.86 -7.75 9.01
CA VAL A 26 -4.20 -6.64 9.72
C VAL A 26 -4.69 -5.29 9.22
N LEU A 27 -4.80 -5.11 7.88
CA LEU A 27 -5.23 -3.84 7.27
C LEU A 27 -6.72 -3.78 6.91
N GLY A 28 -7.49 -4.86 7.16
CA GLY A 28 -8.94 -4.87 7.02
C GLY A 28 -9.48 -4.82 5.58
N MET A 29 -8.64 -5.03 4.56
CA MET A 29 -9.09 -5.01 3.16
C MET A 29 -9.95 -6.22 2.82
N LYS A 30 -10.88 -6.06 1.86
CA LYS A 30 -11.73 -7.15 1.38
C LYS A 30 -11.07 -7.86 0.20
N CYS A 31 -10.79 -9.16 0.34
CA CYS A 31 -10.28 -9.97 -0.77
C CYS A 31 -11.45 -10.57 -1.57
N THR A 32 -11.43 -10.39 -2.90
CA THR A 32 -12.48 -10.93 -3.78
C THR A 32 -12.00 -11.98 -4.77
N LYS A 33 -10.70 -12.07 -5.03
CA LYS A 33 -10.14 -13.07 -5.95
C LYS A 33 -8.72 -13.45 -5.51
N VAL A 34 -8.51 -14.74 -5.35
CA VAL A 34 -7.19 -15.37 -5.21
C VAL A 34 -7.08 -16.42 -6.31
N GLY A 35 -5.98 -16.44 -7.03
CA GLY A 35 -5.74 -17.42 -8.08
C GLY A 35 -5.01 -16.84 -9.29
N PHE A 36 -5.00 -17.59 -10.38
CA PHE A 36 -4.31 -17.17 -11.60
C PHE A 36 -5.09 -16.04 -12.30
N ASP A 37 -4.36 -15.03 -12.76
CA ASP A 37 -4.90 -13.99 -13.60
C ASP A 37 -4.92 -14.47 -15.06
N THR A 38 -5.97 -15.17 -15.43
CA THR A 38 -6.18 -15.65 -16.81
C THR A 38 -6.55 -14.53 -17.78
N ASP A 39 -6.99 -13.38 -17.25
CA ASP A 39 -7.50 -12.27 -18.05
C ASP A 39 -6.38 -11.34 -18.55
N SER A 40 -5.21 -11.37 -17.91
CA SER A 40 -4.08 -10.50 -18.24
C SER A 40 -3.17 -11.03 -19.37
N GLY A 41 -3.68 -11.80 -20.26
CA GLY A 41 -3.11 -12.51 -21.41
C GLY A 41 -1.79 -12.08 -22.09
N GLY A 42 -1.10 -11.08 -21.61
CA GLY A 42 -0.04 -10.48 -22.41
C GLY A 42 1.35 -10.41 -21.75
N PRO A 43 1.69 -9.31 -21.09
CA PRO A 43 3.09 -9.02 -20.77
C PRO A 43 3.69 -10.02 -19.78
N TYR A 44 2.91 -10.48 -18.80
CA TYR A 44 3.40 -11.39 -17.74
C TYR A 44 3.80 -12.76 -18.30
N LYS A 45 3.00 -13.32 -19.20
CA LYS A 45 3.36 -14.61 -19.84
C LYS A 45 4.65 -14.51 -20.64
N LYS A 46 4.89 -13.36 -21.28
CA LYS A 46 6.15 -13.13 -22.03
C LYS A 46 7.36 -12.98 -21.09
N VAL A 47 7.18 -12.35 -19.94
CA VAL A 47 8.28 -12.07 -19.00
C VAL A 47 8.54 -13.23 -18.06
N TYR A 48 7.49 -13.89 -17.57
CA TYR A 48 7.59 -14.90 -16.50
C TYR A 48 7.24 -16.33 -16.95
N GLY A 49 6.91 -16.52 -18.23
CA GLY A 49 6.56 -17.84 -18.81
C GLY A 49 5.20 -18.40 -18.40
N SER A 50 4.53 -17.76 -17.42
CA SER A 50 3.23 -18.18 -16.90
C SER A 50 2.40 -16.97 -16.43
N PHE A 51 1.10 -17.17 -16.23
CA PHE A 51 0.26 -16.19 -15.57
C PHE A 51 0.59 -16.14 -14.07
N PRO A 52 0.77 -14.95 -13.46
CA PRO A 52 0.96 -14.85 -12.04
C PRO A 52 -0.32 -15.22 -11.29
N ALA A 53 -0.19 -15.84 -10.15
CA ALA A 53 -1.28 -15.87 -9.19
C ALA A 53 -1.45 -14.45 -8.60
N ILE A 54 -2.69 -14.05 -8.39
CA ILE A 54 -3.04 -12.72 -7.88
C ILE A 54 -4.06 -12.77 -6.76
N SER A 55 -4.03 -11.76 -5.90
CA SER A 55 -5.13 -11.39 -5.00
C SER A 55 -5.60 -9.98 -5.33
N ARG A 56 -6.91 -9.79 -5.38
CA ARG A 56 -7.53 -8.46 -5.52
C ARG A 56 -8.12 -8.05 -4.19
N LEU A 57 -7.60 -6.97 -3.67
CA LEU A 57 -7.92 -6.43 -2.36
C LEU A 57 -8.58 -5.06 -2.55
N PHE A 58 -9.69 -4.84 -1.87
CA PHE A 58 -10.47 -3.61 -2.01
C PHE A 58 -10.51 -2.85 -0.70
N MET A 59 -10.25 -1.55 -0.78
CA MET A 59 -10.46 -0.58 0.29
C MET A 59 -11.94 -0.16 0.35
N GLU A 60 -12.33 0.59 1.37
CA GLU A 60 -13.71 1.05 1.55
C GLU A 60 -14.21 1.94 0.41
N ASP A 61 -13.34 2.77 -0.15
CA ASP A 61 -13.65 3.65 -1.28
C ASP A 61 -13.76 2.92 -2.62
N GLY A 62 -13.51 1.60 -2.63
CA GLY A 62 -13.52 0.76 -3.84
C GLY A 62 -12.21 0.75 -4.61
N MET A 63 -11.17 1.46 -4.14
CA MET A 63 -9.84 1.37 -4.74
C MET A 63 -9.31 -0.07 -4.63
N CYS A 64 -8.74 -0.56 -5.71
CA CYS A 64 -8.21 -1.92 -5.80
C CYS A 64 -6.67 -1.93 -5.68
N LEU A 65 -6.18 -2.73 -4.76
CA LEU A 65 -4.80 -3.14 -4.68
C LEU A 65 -4.70 -4.59 -5.20
N VAL A 66 -3.75 -4.86 -6.08
CA VAL A 66 -3.56 -6.19 -6.67
C VAL A 66 -2.18 -6.71 -6.28
N LEU A 67 -2.17 -7.83 -5.58
CA LEU A 67 -0.93 -8.57 -5.30
C LEU A 67 -0.62 -9.48 -6.48
N PHE A 68 0.61 -9.39 -7.00
CA PHE A 68 1.11 -10.22 -8.09
C PHE A 68 2.20 -11.13 -7.58
N GLN A 69 1.96 -12.45 -7.62
CA GLN A 69 2.98 -13.41 -7.23
C GLN A 69 4.16 -13.41 -8.21
N ARG A 70 5.37 -13.35 -7.67
CA ARG A 70 6.62 -13.42 -8.41
C ARG A 70 7.51 -14.52 -7.85
N PRO A 71 8.42 -15.09 -8.68
CA PRO A 71 9.27 -16.21 -8.23
C PRO A 71 10.31 -15.83 -7.19
N LYS A 72 10.72 -14.55 -7.13
CA LYS A 72 11.75 -14.06 -6.20
C LYS A 72 11.17 -13.00 -5.26
N PRO A 73 11.65 -12.91 -4.01
CA PRO A 73 11.29 -11.82 -3.11
C PRO A 73 11.76 -10.47 -3.65
N ILE A 74 11.25 -9.38 -3.06
CA ILE A 74 11.86 -8.06 -3.24
C ILE A 74 13.13 -8.04 -2.42
N GLU A 75 14.25 -7.78 -3.08
CA GLU A 75 15.53 -7.51 -2.43
C GLU A 75 15.70 -5.99 -2.37
N ARG A 76 15.87 -5.45 -1.18
CA ARG A 76 16.16 -4.03 -0.99
C ARG A 76 17.64 -3.85 -0.72
N GLY A 77 18.24 -2.91 -1.45
CA GLY A 77 19.63 -2.51 -1.24
C GLY A 77 19.77 -1.45 -0.14
N ASP A 78 21.00 -1.19 0.26
CA ASP A 78 21.32 -0.19 1.30
C ASP A 78 20.94 1.25 0.92
N PHE A 79 20.70 1.51 -0.36
CA PHE A 79 20.31 2.82 -0.91
C PHE A 79 18.82 2.95 -1.23
N ASP A 80 18.00 1.98 -0.82
CA ASP A 80 16.55 2.12 -0.95
C ASP A 80 16.04 3.18 0.03
N ASP A 81 15.83 4.36 -0.46
CA ASP A 81 15.47 5.54 0.34
C ASP A 81 13.99 5.57 0.78
N GLY A 82 13.19 4.60 0.34
CA GLY A 82 11.78 4.52 0.67
C GLY A 82 10.92 5.67 0.14
N THR A 83 11.41 6.42 -0.85
CA THR A 83 10.60 7.49 -1.46
C THR A 83 9.43 6.96 -2.27
N SER A 84 9.57 5.77 -2.85
CA SER A 84 8.48 5.09 -3.57
C SER A 84 7.66 4.24 -2.61
N HIS A 85 6.51 4.73 -2.18
CA HIS A 85 5.62 4.07 -1.24
C HIS A 85 4.14 4.29 -1.60
N ILE A 86 3.27 3.51 -0.96
CA ILE A 86 1.83 3.70 -1.01
C ILE A 86 1.39 4.27 0.33
N ALA A 87 0.71 5.40 0.30
CA ALA A 87 0.06 5.97 1.47
C ALA A 87 -1.41 5.53 1.52
N LEU A 88 -1.78 4.89 2.61
CA LEU A 88 -3.14 4.43 2.90
C LEU A 88 -3.70 5.29 4.01
N GLU A 89 -4.85 5.90 3.77
CA GLU A 89 -5.56 6.69 4.79
C GLU A 89 -6.32 5.76 5.73
N VAL A 90 -6.20 6.04 7.02
CA VAL A 90 -6.96 5.37 8.08
C VAL A 90 -7.60 6.41 9.00
N SER A 91 -8.64 6.01 9.73
CA SER A 91 -9.22 6.86 10.76
C SER A 91 -8.20 7.19 11.85
N THR A 92 -8.42 8.28 12.59
CA THR A 92 -7.57 8.62 13.75
C THR A 92 -7.58 7.52 14.79
N GLU A 93 -8.75 6.92 15.04
CA GLU A 93 -8.90 5.83 16.00
C GLU A 93 -8.09 4.58 15.60
N ASP A 94 -8.14 4.19 14.33
CA ASP A 94 -7.37 3.05 13.83
C ASP A 94 -5.88 3.36 13.78
N PHE A 95 -5.50 4.60 13.46
CA PHE A 95 -4.11 5.03 13.47
C PHE A 95 -3.47 4.88 14.86
N ASP A 96 -4.18 5.26 15.91
CA ASP A 96 -3.66 5.20 17.28
C ASP A 96 -3.40 3.75 17.73
N LYS A 97 -4.10 2.77 17.16
CA LYS A 97 -3.89 1.33 17.39
C LYS A 97 -2.89 0.69 16.42
N ALA A 98 -2.65 1.33 15.27
CA ALA A 98 -1.94 0.73 14.15
C ALA A 98 -0.53 0.22 14.50
N SER A 99 0.25 0.97 15.26
CA SER A 99 1.59 0.56 15.67
C SER A 99 1.59 -0.75 16.47
N GLU A 100 0.62 -0.93 17.36
CA GLU A 100 0.50 -2.16 18.16
C GLU A 100 0.01 -3.33 17.32
N GLU A 101 -0.96 -3.11 16.45
CA GLU A 101 -1.50 -4.15 15.56
C GLU A 101 -0.43 -4.64 14.58
N LEU A 102 0.35 -3.72 14.01
CA LEU A 102 1.48 -4.06 13.16
C LEU A 102 2.55 -4.88 13.92
N LYS A 103 2.89 -4.47 15.15
CA LYS A 103 3.84 -5.23 15.99
C LYS A 103 3.31 -6.61 16.35
N LYS A 104 2.03 -6.77 16.69
CA LYS A 104 1.39 -8.07 16.93
C LYS A 104 1.45 -8.97 15.70
N ALA A 105 1.33 -8.39 14.50
CA ALA A 105 1.49 -9.10 13.23
C ALA A 105 2.95 -9.38 12.85
N GLY A 106 3.92 -9.03 13.70
CA GLY A 106 5.35 -9.22 13.44
C GLY A 106 5.96 -8.21 12.46
N ILE A 107 5.25 -7.12 12.18
CA ILE A 107 5.72 -6.05 11.28
C ILE A 107 6.56 -5.05 12.06
N LYS A 108 7.76 -4.78 11.56
CA LYS A 108 8.63 -3.74 12.13
C LYS A 108 8.20 -2.38 11.58
N VAL A 109 7.71 -1.53 12.47
CA VAL A 109 7.51 -0.11 12.16
C VAL A 109 8.89 0.56 12.12
N LEU A 110 9.15 1.33 11.06
CA LEU A 110 10.48 1.89 10.81
C LEU A 110 10.84 3.04 11.74
N ILE A 111 9.85 3.76 12.22
CA ILE A 111 10.01 4.89 13.15
C ILE A 111 9.09 4.58 14.34
N ASN A 112 9.67 4.59 15.57
CA ASN A 112 8.92 4.22 16.78
C ASN A 112 7.80 5.21 17.13
N GLU A 113 7.92 6.45 16.71
CA GLU A 113 6.93 7.49 16.93
C GLU A 113 6.33 7.96 15.60
N PRO A 114 5.03 8.31 15.57
CA PRO A 114 4.43 8.86 14.36
C PRO A 114 5.13 10.14 13.89
N VAL A 115 5.33 10.24 12.59
CA VAL A 115 5.81 11.48 11.97
C VAL A 115 4.65 12.47 11.93
N LEU A 116 4.76 13.54 12.70
CA LEU A 116 3.75 14.59 12.74
C LEU A 116 3.98 15.61 11.62
N ARG A 117 2.92 15.97 10.92
CA ARG A 117 2.92 16.98 9.86
C ARG A 117 1.71 17.88 10.02
N PRO A 118 1.72 19.10 9.46
CA PRO A 118 0.54 19.98 9.47
C PRO A 118 -0.69 19.34 8.82
N THR A 119 -0.48 18.41 7.89
CA THR A 119 -1.54 17.70 7.15
C THR A 119 -2.00 16.41 7.81
N GLY A 120 -1.41 16.00 8.93
CA GLY A 120 -1.76 14.77 9.63
C GLY A 120 -0.54 14.06 10.24
N LYS A 121 -0.74 12.81 10.62
CA LYS A 121 0.29 11.95 11.22
C LYS A 121 0.50 10.70 10.35
N ALA A 122 1.73 10.18 10.34
CA ALA A 122 2.11 9.05 9.50
C ALA A 122 3.00 8.07 10.23
N ILE A 123 2.83 6.78 9.94
CA ILE A 123 3.78 5.71 10.28
C ILE A 123 4.19 4.98 9.00
N TYR A 124 5.40 4.45 9.01
CA TYR A 124 6.00 3.79 7.85
C TYR A 124 6.49 2.40 8.23
N PHE A 125 6.28 1.44 7.34
CA PHE A 125 6.73 0.07 7.52
C PHE A 125 6.88 -0.65 6.17
N PHE A 126 7.53 -1.81 6.20
CA PHE A 126 7.48 -2.75 5.09
C PHE A 126 6.43 -3.82 5.38
N ASP A 127 5.62 -4.11 4.37
CA ASP A 127 4.74 -5.27 4.43
C ASP A 127 5.57 -6.58 4.47
N PRO A 128 4.96 -7.76 4.69
CA PRO A 128 5.70 -9.03 4.74
C PRO A 128 6.51 -9.34 3.48
N GLU A 129 6.19 -8.68 2.36
CA GLU A 129 6.83 -8.86 1.06
C GLU A 129 7.78 -7.71 0.67
N MET A 130 8.11 -6.85 1.65
CA MET A 130 9.03 -5.71 1.48
C MET A 130 8.49 -4.59 0.59
N ASN A 131 7.18 -4.48 0.40
CA ASN A 131 6.59 -3.27 -0.15
C ASN A 131 6.58 -2.17 0.91
N TYR A 132 6.96 -0.94 0.53
CA TYR A 132 7.00 0.18 1.45
C TYR A 132 5.63 0.83 1.56
N ILE A 133 5.08 0.85 2.77
CA ILE A 133 3.73 1.31 3.07
C ILE A 133 3.79 2.45 4.09
N GLN A 134 2.95 3.45 3.87
CA GLN A 134 2.64 4.49 4.83
C GLN A 134 1.20 4.33 5.26
N LEU A 135 0.91 4.32 6.57
CA LEU A 135 -0.42 4.68 7.06
C LEU A 135 -0.42 6.16 7.38
N TRP A 136 -1.47 6.84 6.94
CA TRP A 136 -1.65 8.26 7.17
C TRP A 136 -3.03 8.50 7.79
N SER A 137 -3.09 9.38 8.76
CA SER A 137 -4.33 9.85 9.36
C SER A 137 -4.40 11.36 9.30
N PRO A 138 -5.57 11.94 8.95
CA PRO A 138 -5.77 13.37 8.97
C PRO A 138 -5.55 13.94 10.39
N PRO A 139 -5.35 15.26 10.54
CA PRO A 139 -5.24 15.89 11.84
C PRO A 139 -6.56 15.80 12.62
N ASP A 140 -6.48 15.65 13.95
CA ASP A 140 -7.64 15.47 14.83
C ASP A 140 -8.62 16.67 14.85
N LYS A 141 -8.17 17.83 14.41
CA LYS A 141 -9.04 18.98 14.15
C LYS A 141 -9.18 19.15 12.66
N LYS A 142 -10.40 19.34 12.16
CA LYS A 142 -10.62 19.83 10.79
C LYS A 142 -9.82 21.11 10.63
N VAL A 143 -8.59 20.99 10.16
CA VAL A 143 -7.87 22.12 9.60
C VAL A 143 -8.74 22.57 8.45
N GLU A 144 -9.23 23.82 8.54
CA GLU A 144 -9.93 24.44 7.43
C GLU A 144 -9.16 24.13 6.15
N LYS A 145 -9.86 23.62 5.15
CA LYS A 145 -9.40 23.07 3.88
C LYS A 145 -7.98 23.54 3.54
N THR A 146 -7.04 22.61 3.55
CA THR A 146 -5.73 22.85 2.91
C THR A 146 -6.01 23.57 1.60
N PRO A 147 -5.40 24.71 1.31
CA PRO A 147 -5.57 25.38 0.04
C PRO A 147 -5.38 24.32 -1.02
N SER A 148 -6.38 24.12 -1.87
CA SER A 148 -6.22 23.27 -3.03
C SER A 148 -4.86 23.59 -3.61
N ILE A 149 -4.03 22.60 -3.90
CA ILE A 149 -2.80 22.80 -4.66
C ILE A 149 -3.23 23.39 -5.99
N SER A 150 -3.47 24.68 -5.97
CA SER A 150 -3.79 25.43 -7.16
C SER A 150 -2.44 25.78 -7.77
N THR A 151 -2.15 25.12 -8.85
CA THR A 151 -1.11 25.41 -9.82
C THR A 151 0.25 24.78 -9.56
N ALA A 152 0.73 24.12 -10.59
CA ALA A 152 2.08 23.56 -10.75
C ALA A 152 3.22 24.60 -10.61
N GLU A 153 2.92 25.82 -10.24
CA GLU A 153 3.88 26.94 -10.13
C GLU A 153 4.63 26.96 -8.80
N SER A 154 4.25 26.10 -7.82
CA SER A 154 4.91 26.07 -6.51
C SER A 154 6.05 25.04 -6.40
N TRP A 155 6.45 24.41 -7.50
CA TRP A 155 7.49 23.37 -7.52
C TRP A 155 8.76 23.78 -8.29
N VAL A 156 8.99 25.08 -8.49
CA VAL A 156 10.25 25.58 -9.10
C VAL A 156 11.09 26.26 -8.06
#